data_74bca9c16ba0da667a1497dd7a7ce7ca
#
_entry.id   74bca9c16ba0da667a1497dd7a7ce7ca
#
_cell.length_a   1.000
_cell.length_b   1.000
_cell.length_c   1.000
_cell.angle_alpha   90.00
_cell.angle_beta   90.00
_cell.angle_gamma   90.00
#
_symmetry.space_group_name_H-M   'P 1'
#
loop_
_entity.id
_entity.type
_entity.pdbx_description
1 polymer ?
#
loop_
_entity_poly.entity_id
_entity_poly.type
_entity_poly.pdbx_seq_one_letter_code
_entity_poly.pdbx_strand_id
1 'polypeptide(L)'
;EHNSFSSAVADLIANDLGSSSVQPMMLRSVIKDAINSSDEILEGTIDDLLAAKEKDPSCKYLSEPLLFFKGFKSLQSHRVASWLWANERHTLAHYFQSRTSEVYGVDIHPAAKLGKGIMIDHGTGVVIGETSVVEDNVSIFQGVTLGGTGKDTGDRHPKVREGVLLSAASTVLGNVEIGRNAKIAAGSVVLEDVREGTTVAGVPAKEVGQEQGTIPADEIDHSIK
;
A
#
# COMPACT_ATOMS: atom_id res chain seq x y z
N GLU A 1 24.77 7.50 -12.25
CA GLU A 1 24.77 8.44 -11.09
C GLU A 1 23.51 9.30 -11.15
N HIS A 2 22.85 9.49 -9.99
CA HIS A 2 21.64 10.30 -9.88
C HIS A 2 21.96 11.59 -9.11
N ASN A 3 21.41 12.70 -9.57
CA ASN A 3 21.64 14.02 -8.96
C ASN A 3 20.63 14.33 -7.83
N SER A 4 19.60 13.47 -7.65
CA SER A 4 18.59 13.63 -6.60
C SER A 4 17.93 12.29 -6.28
N PHE A 5 17.31 12.20 -5.10
CA PHE A 5 16.53 11.04 -4.68
C PHE A 5 15.36 10.78 -5.65
N SER A 6 14.62 11.82 -6.03
CA SER A 6 13.52 11.71 -7.02
C SER A 6 13.99 11.08 -8.34
N SER A 7 15.19 11.46 -8.80
CA SER A 7 15.77 10.90 -10.02
C SER A 7 16.10 9.41 -9.87
N ALA A 8 16.59 8.98 -8.71
CA ALA A 8 16.89 7.57 -8.42
C ALA A 8 15.60 6.74 -8.38
N VAL A 9 14.59 7.19 -7.66
CA VAL A 9 13.28 6.54 -7.59
C VAL A 9 12.64 6.42 -8.98
N ALA A 10 12.66 7.50 -9.75
CA ALA A 10 12.10 7.50 -11.10
C ALA A 10 12.80 6.51 -12.03
N ASP A 11 14.12 6.40 -11.98
CA ASP A 11 14.87 5.46 -12.80
C ASP A 11 14.60 4.00 -12.41
N LEU A 12 14.57 3.70 -11.12
CA LEU A 12 14.31 2.35 -10.63
C LEU A 12 12.93 1.86 -11.08
N ILE A 13 11.89 2.65 -10.81
CA ILE A 13 10.52 2.29 -11.17
C ILE A 13 10.35 2.22 -12.70
N ALA A 14 10.91 3.18 -13.43
CA ALA A 14 10.80 3.20 -14.90
C ALA A 14 11.45 1.97 -15.53
N ASN A 15 12.61 1.52 -15.04
CA ASN A 15 13.30 0.35 -15.54
C ASN A 15 12.50 -0.93 -15.24
N ASP A 16 11.95 -1.06 -14.03
CA ASP A 16 11.16 -2.22 -13.65
C ASP A 16 9.82 -2.30 -14.42
N LEU A 17 9.12 -1.17 -14.59
CA LEU A 17 7.80 -1.14 -15.23
C LEU A 17 7.86 -0.97 -16.76
N GLY A 18 9.01 -0.71 -17.33
CA GLY A 18 9.20 -0.63 -18.78
C GLY A 18 8.82 -1.94 -19.48
N SER A 19 8.48 -1.85 -20.75
CA SER A 19 8.11 -2.98 -21.59
C SER A 19 8.59 -2.79 -23.03
N SER A 20 8.37 -3.79 -23.88
CA SER A 20 8.63 -3.66 -25.31
C SER A 20 7.78 -2.58 -25.99
N SER A 21 6.60 -2.29 -25.41
CA SER A 21 5.65 -1.30 -25.96
C SER A 21 5.85 0.10 -25.37
N VAL A 22 6.35 0.21 -24.14
CA VAL A 22 6.58 1.49 -23.45
C VAL A 22 7.99 1.52 -22.87
N GLN A 23 8.84 2.32 -23.47
CA GLN A 23 10.25 2.42 -23.10
C GLN A 23 10.44 3.01 -21.70
N PRO A 24 11.41 2.53 -20.89
CA PRO A 24 11.70 3.08 -19.56
C PRO A 24 11.89 4.60 -19.54
N MET A 25 12.53 5.15 -20.55
CA MET A 25 12.78 6.60 -20.67
C MET A 25 11.49 7.43 -20.70
N MET A 26 10.41 6.90 -21.30
CA MET A 26 9.11 7.58 -21.34
C MET A 26 8.47 7.57 -19.94
N LEU A 27 8.51 6.43 -19.26
CA LEU A 27 7.99 6.30 -17.89
C LEU A 27 8.77 7.18 -16.91
N ARG A 28 10.10 7.25 -17.06
CA ARG A 28 10.95 8.08 -16.23
C ARG A 28 10.53 9.55 -16.25
N SER A 29 10.20 10.10 -17.43
CA SER A 29 9.70 11.47 -17.54
C SER A 29 8.40 11.65 -16.76
N VAL A 30 7.44 10.75 -16.96
CA VAL A 30 6.13 10.79 -16.26
C VAL A 30 6.29 10.70 -14.74
N ILE A 31 7.15 9.81 -14.25
CA ILE A 31 7.40 9.63 -12.82
C ILE A 31 8.04 10.88 -12.22
N LYS A 32 9.01 11.48 -12.93
CA LYS A 32 9.63 12.74 -12.51
C LYS A 32 8.62 13.89 -12.46
N ASP A 33 7.76 13.99 -13.46
CA ASP A 33 6.71 15.01 -13.50
C ASP A 33 5.76 14.84 -12.31
N ALA A 34 5.35 13.63 -11.98
CA ALA A 34 4.52 13.34 -10.83
C ALA A 34 5.20 13.73 -9.51
N ILE A 35 6.43 13.27 -9.27
CA ILE A 35 7.17 13.57 -8.03
C ILE A 35 7.44 15.07 -7.87
N ASN A 36 7.72 15.78 -8.97
CA ASN A 36 8.03 17.20 -8.92
C ASN A 36 6.79 18.10 -8.90
N SER A 37 5.59 17.55 -9.16
CA SER A 37 4.35 18.32 -9.18
C SER A 37 3.75 18.54 -7.80
N SER A 38 4.17 17.78 -6.80
CA SER A 38 3.63 17.84 -5.44
C SER A 38 4.67 17.38 -4.41
N ASP A 39 4.91 18.25 -3.42
CA ASP A 39 5.76 17.90 -2.28
C ASP A 39 5.21 16.70 -1.51
N GLU A 40 3.88 16.51 -1.50
CA GLU A 40 3.23 15.36 -0.87
C GLU A 40 3.71 14.00 -1.40
N ILE A 41 3.94 13.88 -2.71
CA ILE A 41 4.43 12.62 -3.31
C ILE A 41 5.85 12.34 -2.84
N LEU A 42 6.71 13.36 -2.82
CA LEU A 42 8.09 13.21 -2.37
C LEU A 42 8.16 12.91 -0.87
N GLU A 43 7.41 13.64 -0.05
CA GLU A 43 7.31 13.39 1.39
C GLU A 43 6.77 11.99 1.67
N GLY A 44 5.68 11.60 1.03
CA GLY A 44 5.12 10.25 1.16
C GLY A 44 6.11 9.16 0.76
N THR A 45 6.91 9.38 -0.30
CA THR A 45 7.97 8.45 -0.70
C THR A 45 9.05 8.31 0.37
N ILE A 46 9.44 9.41 1.02
CA ILE A 46 10.43 9.42 2.09
C ILE A 46 9.86 8.72 3.34
N ASP A 47 8.63 9.07 3.74
CA ASP A 47 7.97 8.48 4.90
C ASP A 47 7.77 6.96 4.74
N ASP A 48 7.40 6.50 3.54
CA ASP A 48 7.28 5.06 3.24
C ASP A 48 8.63 4.35 3.28
N LEU A 49 9.69 5.01 2.81
CA LEU A 49 11.05 4.47 2.88
C LEU A 49 11.54 4.30 4.32
N LEU A 50 11.26 5.30 5.16
CA LEU A 50 11.57 5.27 6.58
C LEU A 50 10.76 4.19 7.29
N ALA A 51 9.45 4.11 7.03
CA ALA A 51 8.59 3.08 7.59
C ALA A 51 9.10 1.66 7.25
N ALA A 52 9.47 1.40 6.00
CA ALA A 52 10.02 0.11 5.61
C ALA A 52 11.34 -0.21 6.34
N LYS A 53 12.20 0.81 6.59
CA LYS A 53 13.46 0.64 7.32
C LYS A 53 13.24 0.40 8.81
N GLU A 54 12.30 1.10 9.43
CA GLU A 54 12.08 1.09 10.87
C GLU A 54 11.30 -0.15 11.33
N LYS A 55 10.32 -0.57 10.52
CA LYS A 55 9.38 -1.65 10.85
C LYS A 55 9.90 -3.03 10.47
N ASP A 56 10.83 -3.17 9.52
CA ASP A 56 11.43 -4.44 9.15
C ASP A 56 12.74 -4.67 9.91
N PRO A 57 12.78 -5.57 10.90
CA PRO A 57 14.00 -5.85 11.66
C PRO A 57 15.16 -6.38 10.80
N SER A 58 14.90 -6.93 9.63
CA SER A 58 15.92 -7.43 8.71
C SER A 58 16.58 -6.32 7.89
N CYS A 59 15.91 -5.17 7.75
CA CYS A 59 16.36 -4.03 6.97
C CYS A 59 17.45 -3.23 7.69
N LYS A 60 18.67 -3.24 7.15
CA LYS A 60 19.83 -2.54 7.76
C LYS A 60 20.06 -1.15 7.18
N TYR A 61 19.81 -0.98 5.90
CA TYR A 61 20.14 0.24 5.17
C TYR A 61 18.93 0.76 4.40
N LEU A 62 18.74 2.08 4.31
CA LEU A 62 17.70 2.72 3.51
C LEU A 62 17.75 2.35 2.02
N SER A 63 18.89 1.93 1.52
CA SER A 63 19.04 1.44 0.14
C SER A 63 18.35 0.09 -0.11
N GLU A 64 18.10 -0.71 0.91
CA GLU A 64 17.48 -2.04 0.74
C GLU A 64 16.03 -1.94 0.28
N PRO A 65 15.13 -1.19 0.96
CA PRO A 65 13.78 -1.00 0.46
C PRO A 65 13.75 -0.35 -0.92
N LEU A 66 14.58 0.66 -1.12
CA LEU A 66 14.66 1.37 -2.40
C LEU A 66 15.02 0.44 -3.57
N LEU A 67 16.01 -0.44 -3.39
CA LEU A 67 16.55 -1.28 -4.46
C LEU A 67 15.80 -2.61 -4.59
N PHE A 68 15.34 -3.21 -3.50
CA PHE A 68 14.97 -4.61 -3.46
C PHE A 68 13.55 -4.90 -2.97
N PHE A 69 12.93 -4.01 -2.17
CA PHE A 69 11.60 -4.28 -1.63
C PHE A 69 10.51 -3.91 -2.64
N LYS A 70 9.91 -4.94 -3.23
CA LYS A 70 8.86 -4.74 -4.24
C LYS A 70 7.61 -4.06 -3.67
N GLY A 71 7.30 -4.23 -2.38
CA GLY A 71 6.21 -3.53 -1.70
C GLY A 71 6.43 -2.02 -1.68
N PHE A 72 7.63 -1.55 -1.35
CA PHE A 72 8.00 -0.14 -1.44
C PHE A 72 7.86 0.38 -2.88
N LYS A 73 8.44 -0.34 -3.85
CA LYS A 73 8.38 0.07 -5.27
C LYS A 73 6.95 0.10 -5.81
N SER A 74 6.10 -0.86 -5.42
CA SER A 74 4.69 -0.88 -5.83
C SER A 74 3.90 0.29 -5.27
N LEU A 75 4.17 0.68 -4.02
CA LEU A 75 3.54 1.83 -3.39
C LEU A 75 3.93 3.14 -4.11
N GLN A 76 5.22 3.32 -4.45
CA GLN A 76 5.64 4.49 -5.21
C GLN A 76 5.06 4.50 -6.64
N SER A 77 4.92 3.34 -7.27
CA SER A 77 4.24 3.20 -8.56
C SER A 77 2.77 3.61 -8.47
N HIS A 78 2.10 3.24 -7.37
CA HIS A 78 0.72 3.66 -7.11
C HIS A 78 0.62 5.18 -6.90
N ARG A 79 1.54 5.83 -6.18
CA ARG A 79 1.52 7.31 -6.02
C ARG A 79 1.53 8.02 -7.37
N VAL A 80 2.34 7.53 -8.31
CA VAL A 80 2.35 8.03 -9.70
C VAL A 80 1.03 7.74 -10.42
N ALA A 81 0.51 6.52 -10.28
CA ALA A 81 -0.77 6.13 -10.89
C ALA A 81 -1.94 6.96 -10.35
N SER A 82 -1.97 7.25 -9.04
CA SER A 82 -2.97 8.10 -8.41
C SER A 82 -2.89 9.56 -8.89
N TRP A 83 -1.67 10.09 -9.02
CA TRP A 83 -1.49 11.41 -9.60
C TRP A 83 -1.98 11.49 -11.05
N LEU A 84 -1.67 10.48 -11.86
CA LEU A 84 -2.16 10.39 -13.24
C LEU A 84 -3.69 10.32 -13.29
N TRP A 85 -4.29 9.55 -12.37
CA TRP A 85 -5.75 9.44 -12.25
C TRP A 85 -6.40 10.77 -11.92
N ALA A 86 -5.87 11.50 -10.95
CA ALA A 86 -6.34 12.82 -10.56
C ALA A 86 -6.20 13.87 -11.67
N ASN A 87 -5.26 13.65 -12.61
CA ASN A 87 -5.05 14.50 -13.79
C ASN A 87 -5.74 13.95 -15.07
N GLU A 88 -6.77 13.12 -14.92
CA GLU A 88 -7.59 12.55 -15.99
C GLU A 88 -6.80 11.72 -17.03
N ARG A 89 -5.58 11.30 -16.71
CA ARG A 89 -4.74 10.43 -17.54
C ARG A 89 -4.99 8.95 -17.25
N HIS A 90 -6.25 8.55 -17.25
CA HIS A 90 -6.73 7.24 -16.76
C HIS A 90 -6.07 6.05 -17.48
N THR A 91 -5.90 6.12 -18.79
CA THR A 91 -5.25 5.02 -19.55
C THR A 91 -3.82 4.77 -19.07
N LEU A 92 -3.06 5.83 -18.80
CA LEU A 92 -1.69 5.69 -18.33
C LEU A 92 -1.66 5.26 -16.85
N ALA A 93 -2.61 5.73 -16.03
CA ALA A 93 -2.78 5.26 -14.66
C ALA A 93 -3.02 3.74 -14.61
N HIS A 94 -3.92 3.22 -15.45
CA HIS A 94 -4.14 1.78 -15.58
C HIS A 94 -2.93 1.03 -16.13
N TYR A 95 -2.14 1.64 -17.01
CA TYR A 95 -0.88 1.04 -17.44
C TYR A 95 0.05 0.82 -16.23
N PHE A 96 0.23 1.84 -15.38
CA PHE A 96 1.03 1.71 -14.15
C PHE A 96 0.47 0.61 -13.24
N GLN A 97 -0.84 0.59 -12.99
CA GLN A 97 -1.50 -0.44 -12.19
C GLN A 97 -1.21 -1.85 -12.75
N SER A 98 -1.46 -2.06 -14.04
CA SER A 98 -1.28 -3.35 -14.70
C SER A 98 0.18 -3.83 -14.63
N ARG A 99 1.13 -2.93 -14.93
CA ARG A 99 2.55 -3.28 -14.86
C ARG A 99 3.03 -3.55 -13.43
N THR A 100 2.53 -2.79 -12.45
CA THR A 100 2.81 -3.01 -11.03
C THR A 100 2.31 -4.38 -10.59
N SER A 101 1.11 -4.74 -10.99
CA SER A 101 0.53 -6.07 -10.73
C SER A 101 1.36 -7.19 -11.38
N GLU A 102 1.76 -7.02 -12.63
CA GLU A 102 2.56 -8.02 -13.35
C GLU A 102 3.97 -8.19 -12.76
N VAL A 103 4.65 -7.08 -12.45
CA VAL A 103 6.06 -7.09 -12.04
C VAL A 103 6.23 -7.36 -10.54
N TYR A 104 5.40 -6.73 -9.70
CA TYR A 104 5.55 -6.81 -8.25
C TYR A 104 4.51 -7.73 -7.58
N GLY A 105 3.46 -8.13 -8.30
CA GLY A 105 2.36 -8.93 -7.74
C GLY A 105 1.46 -8.14 -6.79
N VAL A 106 1.39 -6.82 -6.95
CA VAL A 106 0.60 -5.89 -6.12
C VAL A 106 -0.37 -5.14 -7.02
N ASP A 107 -1.67 -5.27 -6.76
CA ASP A 107 -2.73 -4.62 -7.53
C ASP A 107 -3.43 -3.56 -6.68
N ILE A 108 -3.11 -2.29 -6.91
CA ILE A 108 -3.74 -1.16 -6.24
C ILE A 108 -4.41 -0.30 -7.30
N HIS A 109 -5.73 -0.13 -7.18
CA HIS A 109 -6.47 0.71 -8.12
C HIS A 109 -5.99 2.17 -8.02
N PRO A 110 -5.77 2.89 -9.15
CA PRO A 110 -5.24 4.26 -9.12
C PRO A 110 -6.08 5.27 -8.35
N ALA A 111 -7.40 5.04 -8.25
CA ALA A 111 -8.32 5.90 -7.49
C ALA A 111 -8.30 5.63 -5.98
N ALA A 112 -7.70 4.54 -5.50
CA ALA A 112 -7.56 4.27 -4.08
C ALA A 112 -6.72 5.37 -3.41
N LYS A 113 -7.12 5.77 -2.20
CA LYS A 113 -6.45 6.82 -1.45
C LYS A 113 -5.53 6.20 -0.41
N LEU A 114 -4.24 6.42 -0.55
CA LEU A 114 -3.23 5.93 0.39
C LEU A 114 -2.50 7.11 1.02
N GLY A 115 -2.42 7.09 2.34
CA GLY A 115 -1.64 8.04 3.14
C GLY A 115 -0.13 7.83 3.01
N LYS A 116 0.63 8.13 4.06
CA LYS A 116 2.09 8.07 4.08
C LYS A 116 2.60 7.24 5.28
N GLY A 117 3.89 6.89 5.27
CA GLY A 117 4.44 5.98 6.26
C GLY A 117 3.86 4.56 6.17
N ILE A 118 3.36 4.19 5.00
CA ILE A 118 2.80 2.86 4.75
C ILE A 118 3.93 1.87 4.48
N MET A 119 3.86 0.71 5.12
CA MET A 119 4.72 -0.43 4.80
C MET A 119 3.92 -1.51 4.10
N ILE A 120 4.36 -1.95 2.92
CA ILE A 120 3.89 -3.18 2.28
C ILE A 120 5.02 -4.19 2.36
N ASP A 121 4.87 -5.19 3.24
CA ASP A 121 5.88 -6.24 3.41
C ASP A 121 5.58 -7.44 2.52
N HIS A 122 6.62 -7.98 1.87
CA HIS A 122 6.57 -9.01 0.82
C HIS A 122 5.66 -8.66 -0.37
N GLY A 123 4.50 -8.12 -0.18
CA GLY A 123 3.57 -7.53 -1.13
C GLY A 123 2.84 -8.50 -2.07
N THR A 124 3.37 -9.70 -2.35
CA THR A 124 2.75 -10.62 -3.33
C THR A 124 1.30 -10.90 -3.01
N GLY A 125 0.40 -10.64 -3.97
CA GLY A 125 -1.03 -10.92 -3.84
C GLY A 125 -1.82 -9.87 -3.08
N VAL A 126 -1.24 -8.71 -2.78
CA VAL A 126 -1.98 -7.57 -2.23
C VAL A 126 -2.91 -7.00 -3.30
N VAL A 127 -4.19 -6.83 -2.94
CA VAL A 127 -5.21 -6.21 -3.79
C VAL A 127 -5.91 -5.10 -3.03
N ILE A 128 -5.94 -3.88 -3.57
CA ILE A 128 -6.61 -2.72 -2.98
C ILE A 128 -7.55 -2.10 -4.01
N GLY A 129 -8.87 -2.18 -3.73
CA GLY A 129 -9.92 -1.75 -4.65
C GLY A 129 -10.11 -0.23 -4.75
N GLU A 130 -10.84 0.19 -5.76
CA GLU A 130 -11.01 1.57 -6.25
C GLU A 130 -11.34 2.61 -5.17
N THR A 131 -12.28 2.33 -4.31
CA THR A 131 -12.77 3.29 -3.30
C THR A 131 -12.17 3.07 -1.92
N SER A 132 -11.12 2.24 -1.82
CA SER A 132 -10.40 2.03 -0.56
C SER A 132 -9.74 3.32 -0.09
N VAL A 133 -9.71 3.47 1.24
CA VAL A 133 -8.92 4.49 1.91
C VAL A 133 -8.00 3.79 2.91
N VAL A 134 -6.71 4.06 2.83
CA VAL A 134 -5.70 3.60 3.78
C VAL A 134 -5.02 4.83 4.34
N GLU A 135 -5.21 5.10 5.62
CA GLU A 135 -4.61 6.26 6.28
C GLU A 135 -3.12 6.05 6.56
N ASP A 136 -2.51 7.01 7.24
CA ASP A 136 -1.08 7.02 7.52
C ASP A 136 -0.66 5.85 8.43
N ASN A 137 0.61 5.50 8.37
CA ASN A 137 1.25 4.53 9.27
C ASN A 137 0.58 3.15 9.30
N VAL A 138 0.04 2.66 8.18
CA VAL A 138 -0.54 1.31 8.08
C VAL A 138 0.50 0.31 7.60
N SER A 139 0.52 -0.89 8.20
CA SER A 139 1.37 -2.01 7.76
C SER A 139 0.53 -3.10 7.10
N ILE A 140 0.92 -3.50 5.88
CA ILE A 140 0.18 -4.42 5.01
C ILE A 140 1.09 -5.58 4.62
N PHE A 141 0.64 -6.81 4.86
CA PHE A 141 1.40 -8.01 4.51
C PHE A 141 0.89 -8.66 3.22
N GLN A 142 1.67 -9.60 2.69
CA GLN A 142 1.32 -10.32 1.46
C GLN A 142 -0.08 -10.93 1.52
N GLY A 143 -0.75 -10.97 0.37
CA GLY A 143 -2.07 -11.60 0.22
C GLY A 143 -3.23 -10.83 0.84
N VAL A 144 -3.01 -9.63 1.39
CA VAL A 144 -4.07 -8.78 1.91
C VAL A 144 -4.98 -8.33 0.77
N THR A 145 -6.30 -8.43 1.00
CA THR A 145 -7.32 -7.93 0.07
C THR A 145 -8.22 -6.91 0.75
N LEU A 146 -8.29 -5.70 0.18
CA LEU A 146 -9.29 -4.69 0.49
C LEU A 146 -10.27 -4.62 -0.68
N GLY A 147 -11.32 -5.45 -0.63
CA GLY A 147 -12.23 -5.74 -1.73
C GLY A 147 -13.66 -5.23 -1.51
N GLY A 148 -14.43 -5.12 -2.60
CA GLY A 148 -15.87 -4.94 -2.54
C GLY A 148 -16.61 -6.27 -2.43
N THR A 149 -17.91 -6.22 -2.09
CA THR A 149 -18.78 -7.41 -2.03
C THR A 149 -19.26 -7.87 -3.41
N GLY A 150 -19.00 -7.07 -4.45
CA GLY A 150 -19.46 -7.34 -5.82
C GLY A 150 -20.94 -7.00 -6.07
N LYS A 151 -21.66 -6.46 -5.09
CA LYS A 151 -23.10 -6.13 -5.18
C LYS A 151 -23.34 -4.63 -5.31
N ASP A 152 -22.44 -3.81 -4.78
CA ASP A 152 -22.63 -2.38 -4.66
C ASP A 152 -21.86 -1.63 -5.75
N THR A 153 -22.41 -0.47 -6.14
CA THR A 153 -21.76 0.53 -6.98
C THR A 153 -21.44 1.76 -6.13
N GLY A 154 -20.44 2.54 -6.53
CA GLY A 154 -19.99 3.71 -5.76
C GLY A 154 -19.00 3.33 -4.67
N ASP A 155 -19.18 3.87 -3.47
CA ASP A 155 -18.28 3.63 -2.34
C ASP A 155 -18.51 2.24 -1.72
N ARG A 156 -17.61 1.30 -2.00
CA ARG A 156 -17.79 -0.13 -1.74
C ARG A 156 -16.59 -0.87 -1.18
N HIS A 157 -15.51 -0.14 -0.88
CA HIS A 157 -14.27 -0.74 -0.39
C HIS A 157 -13.91 -0.25 1.02
N PRO A 158 -13.06 -0.98 1.75
CA PRO A 158 -12.72 -0.70 3.14
C PRO A 158 -12.08 0.68 3.38
N LYS A 159 -12.26 1.20 4.60
CA LYS A 159 -11.59 2.38 5.16
C LYS A 159 -10.71 1.95 6.31
N VAL A 160 -9.40 1.92 6.08
CA VAL A 160 -8.39 1.51 7.04
C VAL A 160 -7.79 2.75 7.70
N ARG A 161 -8.01 2.86 9.01
CA ARG A 161 -7.53 4.01 9.78
C ARG A 161 -6.05 3.87 10.14
N GLU A 162 -5.47 4.97 10.64
CA GLU A 162 -4.08 5.07 11.00
C GLU A 162 -3.62 3.99 11.99
N GLY A 163 -2.38 3.53 11.86
CA GLY A 163 -1.74 2.60 12.78
C GLY A 163 -2.22 1.16 12.71
N VAL A 164 -3.07 0.81 11.73
CA VAL A 164 -3.62 -0.54 11.57
C VAL A 164 -2.58 -1.51 11.04
N LEU A 165 -2.59 -2.74 11.60
CA LEU A 165 -1.85 -3.88 11.08
C LEU A 165 -2.79 -4.82 10.32
N LEU A 166 -2.56 -4.99 9.02
CA LEU A 166 -3.22 -5.99 8.17
C LEU A 166 -2.27 -7.17 7.96
N SER A 167 -2.44 -8.22 8.75
CA SER A 167 -1.56 -9.39 8.71
C SER A 167 -1.78 -10.23 7.45
N ALA A 168 -0.84 -11.14 7.17
CA ALA A 168 -0.76 -11.92 5.94
C ALA A 168 -2.08 -12.61 5.57
N ALA A 169 -2.46 -12.52 4.30
CA ALA A 169 -3.64 -13.15 3.71
C ALA A 169 -4.98 -12.74 4.38
N SER A 170 -5.03 -11.64 5.12
CA SER A 170 -6.29 -11.12 5.63
C SER A 170 -7.12 -10.50 4.50
N THR A 171 -8.44 -10.65 4.58
CA THR A 171 -9.39 -10.19 3.57
C THR A 171 -10.45 -9.31 4.24
N VAL A 172 -10.60 -8.07 3.78
CA VAL A 172 -11.61 -7.13 4.25
C VAL A 172 -12.56 -6.83 3.09
N LEU A 173 -13.85 -7.09 3.23
CA LEU A 173 -14.83 -6.96 2.16
C LEU A 173 -15.95 -6.00 2.51
N GLY A 174 -16.23 -5.10 1.56
CA GLY A 174 -17.30 -4.12 1.66
C GLY A 174 -16.82 -2.76 2.14
N ASN A 175 -17.75 -1.81 2.20
CA ASN A 175 -17.48 -0.49 2.76
C ASN A 175 -17.52 -0.56 4.29
N VAL A 176 -16.51 -1.20 4.87
CA VAL A 176 -16.35 -1.37 6.32
C VAL A 176 -15.20 -0.52 6.82
N GLU A 177 -15.28 -0.09 8.07
CA GLU A 177 -14.25 0.68 8.73
C GLU A 177 -13.37 -0.20 9.64
N ILE A 178 -12.07 -0.12 9.47
CA ILE A 178 -11.08 -0.71 10.38
C ILE A 178 -10.53 0.42 11.23
N GLY A 179 -10.93 0.46 12.50
CA GLY A 179 -10.62 1.54 13.43
C GLY A 179 -9.12 1.70 13.69
N ARG A 180 -8.73 2.89 14.14
CA ARG A 180 -7.34 3.26 14.45
C ARG A 180 -6.66 2.21 15.34
N ASN A 181 -5.40 1.89 15.04
CA ASN A 181 -4.60 0.92 15.81
C ASN A 181 -5.27 -0.46 15.95
N ALA A 182 -6.21 -0.83 15.08
CA ALA A 182 -6.74 -2.17 15.07
C ALA A 182 -5.74 -3.15 14.42
N LYS A 183 -5.90 -4.43 14.75
CA LYS A 183 -5.09 -5.53 14.22
C LYS A 183 -5.98 -6.57 13.58
N ILE A 184 -5.75 -6.86 12.32
CA ILE A 184 -6.42 -7.96 11.61
C ILE A 184 -5.45 -9.13 11.54
N ALA A 185 -5.78 -10.20 12.24
CA ALA A 185 -4.94 -11.40 12.31
C ALA A 185 -4.83 -12.11 10.94
N ALA A 186 -3.73 -12.83 10.74
CA ALA A 186 -3.46 -13.53 9.48
C ALA A 186 -4.59 -14.48 9.07
N GLY A 187 -4.91 -14.49 7.78
CA GLY A 187 -5.97 -15.36 7.21
C GLY A 187 -7.41 -15.01 7.62
N SER A 188 -7.63 -13.90 8.29
CA SER A 188 -8.96 -13.47 8.73
C SER A 188 -9.80 -12.90 7.62
N VAL A 189 -11.13 -13.07 7.67
CA VAL A 189 -12.10 -12.47 6.77
C VAL A 189 -13.01 -11.51 7.54
N VAL A 190 -12.82 -10.21 7.31
CA VAL A 190 -13.55 -9.13 7.98
C VAL A 190 -14.70 -8.67 7.08
N LEU A 191 -15.93 -8.68 7.64
CA LEU A 191 -17.17 -8.33 6.94
C LEU A 191 -17.97 -7.23 7.64
N GLU A 192 -17.50 -6.79 8.81
CA GLU A 192 -18.13 -5.78 9.66
C GLU A 192 -17.07 -4.81 10.17
N ASP A 193 -17.49 -3.64 10.65
CA ASP A 193 -16.61 -2.64 11.21
C ASP A 193 -15.80 -3.20 12.40
N VAL A 194 -14.54 -2.79 12.49
CA VAL A 194 -13.64 -3.17 13.58
C VAL A 194 -13.37 -1.93 14.43
N ARG A 195 -13.59 -2.04 15.73
CA ARG A 195 -13.37 -0.94 16.68
C ARG A 195 -11.88 -0.59 16.80
N GLU A 196 -11.62 0.65 17.15
CA GLU A 196 -10.28 1.14 17.47
C GLU A 196 -9.58 0.26 18.51
N GLY A 197 -8.28 0.01 18.34
CA GLY A 197 -7.45 -0.77 19.25
C GLY A 197 -7.88 -2.22 19.44
N THR A 198 -8.65 -2.77 18.51
CA THR A 198 -9.20 -4.13 18.62
C THR A 198 -8.46 -5.10 17.73
N THR A 199 -8.12 -6.28 18.26
CA THR A 199 -7.63 -7.41 17.46
C THR A 199 -8.80 -8.33 17.08
N VAL A 200 -8.94 -8.58 15.75
CA VAL A 200 -9.93 -9.53 15.23
C VAL A 200 -9.27 -10.69 14.49
N ALA A 201 -9.86 -11.89 14.61
CA ALA A 201 -9.34 -13.10 13.98
C ALA A 201 -10.46 -14.05 13.52
N GLY A 202 -10.18 -14.87 12.51
CA GLY A 202 -11.05 -15.97 12.05
C GLY A 202 -11.85 -15.65 10.79
N VAL A 203 -12.74 -16.60 10.41
CA VAL A 203 -13.61 -16.56 9.22
C VAL A 203 -15.04 -16.95 9.60
N PRO A 204 -16.00 -16.01 9.69
CA PRO A 204 -15.76 -14.55 9.70
C PRO A 204 -14.97 -14.12 10.93
N ALA A 205 -14.25 -12.99 10.81
CA ALA A 205 -13.44 -12.46 11.90
C ALA A 205 -14.31 -12.03 13.09
N LYS A 206 -13.82 -12.32 14.29
CA LYS A 206 -14.43 -11.92 15.57
C LYS A 206 -13.36 -11.29 16.44
N GLU A 207 -13.79 -10.42 17.35
CA GLU A 207 -12.91 -9.81 18.34
C GLU A 207 -12.30 -10.88 19.26
N VAL A 208 -10.97 -10.85 19.40
CA VAL A 208 -10.20 -11.79 20.20
C VAL A 208 -9.30 -11.11 21.23
N GLY A 209 -9.12 -9.79 21.14
CA GLY A 209 -8.28 -9.03 22.05
C GLY A 209 -8.39 -7.52 21.83
N GLN A 210 -7.71 -6.77 22.71
CA GLN A 210 -7.57 -5.33 22.61
C GLN A 210 -6.09 -4.96 22.74
N GLU A 211 -5.63 -4.10 21.83
CA GLU A 211 -4.28 -3.53 21.87
C GLU A 211 -4.29 -2.37 22.87
N GLN A 212 -3.44 -2.42 23.89
CA GLN A 212 -3.35 -1.38 24.89
C GLN A 212 -1.99 -0.66 24.82
N GLY A 213 -2.03 0.61 24.38
CA GLY A 213 -0.85 1.48 24.44
C GLY A 213 0.21 1.24 23.40
N THR A 214 -0.04 0.37 22.40
CA THR A 214 0.87 0.06 21.31
C THR A 214 0.25 0.42 19.97
N ILE A 215 1.08 0.63 18.95
CA ILE A 215 0.65 0.82 17.57
C ILE A 215 0.98 -0.47 16.82
N PRO A 216 -0.01 -1.32 16.50
CA PRO A 216 0.24 -2.63 15.88
C PRO A 216 1.03 -2.55 14.58
N ALA A 217 0.83 -1.48 13.80
CA ALA A 217 1.56 -1.25 12.56
C ALA A 217 3.08 -1.04 12.76
N ASP A 218 3.52 -0.60 13.94
CA ASP A 218 4.94 -0.38 14.23
C ASP A 218 5.59 -1.60 14.88
N GLU A 219 4.87 -2.29 15.76
CA GLU A 219 5.39 -3.46 16.47
C GLU A 219 5.46 -4.72 15.61
N ILE A 220 4.56 -4.83 14.61
CA ILE A 220 4.46 -6.01 13.73
C ILE A 220 4.39 -7.34 14.52
N ASP A 221 3.72 -7.32 15.66
CA ASP A 221 3.45 -8.55 16.42
C ASP A 221 2.22 -9.27 15.85
N HIS A 222 2.43 -10.41 15.21
CA HIS A 222 1.37 -11.24 14.63
C HIS A 222 0.74 -12.22 15.65
N SER A 223 1.18 -12.24 16.89
CA SER A 223 0.61 -13.13 17.92
C SER A 223 -0.82 -12.71 18.26
N ILE A 224 -1.66 -13.69 18.56
CA ILE A 224 -3.02 -13.49 19.09
C ILE A 224 -2.93 -13.83 20.58
N LYS A 225 -3.14 -12.82 21.43
CA LYS A 225 -3.12 -12.99 22.88
C LYS A 225 -4.52 -13.04 23.43
#